data_55670705a518c6b1561e2b150f6fdb17
#
_entry.id   55670705a518c6b1561e2b150f6fdb17
#
_cell.length_a   1.000
_cell.length_b   1.000
_cell.length_c   1.000
_cell.angle_alpha   90.00
_cell.angle_beta   90.00
_cell.angle_gamma   90.00
#
_symmetry.space_group_name_H-M   'P 1'
#
loop_
_entity.id
_entity.type
_entity.pdbx_description
1 polymer ?
#
loop_
_entity_poly.entity_id
_entity_poly.type
_entity_poly.pdbx_seq_one_letter_code
_entity_poly.pdbx_strand_id
1 'polypeptide(L)'
;CGLGNMMGFEFLKNFNYPYIAKSITDFWRRWHISLSTWFKEYVYIPLGGNRKGVKRQILNLLIVWGLTGLWHGAAYNFVLWGLYYGLLLILEKFVLKKFLDRLPSFVQHIYTLFVIIIGWGLFYFTDVGQLGEFMVDLFNFGNGICGDQAFNLIMSNLPMLIIAAVASTPLATMLYTRFEHRRFMWIPETLYCMGVLVVSTAS
;
A
#
# COMPACT_ATOMS: atom_id res chain seq x y z
N CYS A 1 -8.47 -10.62 10.60
CA CYS A 1 -7.99 -11.89 11.23
C CYS A 1 -8.59 -12.09 12.62
N GLY A 2 -8.65 -11.06 13.52
CA GLY A 2 -9.10 -11.23 14.90
C GLY A 2 -10.49 -11.88 15.05
N LEU A 3 -11.51 -11.35 14.38
CA LEU A 3 -12.86 -11.94 14.39
C LEU A 3 -12.88 -13.39 13.85
N GLY A 4 -12.09 -13.68 12.81
CA GLY A 4 -11.96 -15.03 12.29
C GLY A 4 -11.36 -15.99 13.30
N ASN A 5 -10.30 -15.56 13.99
CA ASN A 5 -9.67 -16.37 15.05
C ASN A 5 -10.64 -16.67 16.20
N MET A 6 -11.49 -15.68 16.58
CA MET A 6 -12.55 -15.91 17.58
C MET A 6 -13.59 -16.94 17.14
N MET A 7 -13.80 -17.10 15.84
CA MET A 7 -14.70 -18.10 15.23
C MET A 7 -13.98 -19.43 14.90
N GLY A 8 -12.69 -19.57 15.25
CA GLY A 8 -11.89 -20.76 14.97
C GLY A 8 -11.30 -20.83 13.57
N PHE A 9 -11.30 -19.72 12.80
CA PHE A 9 -10.71 -19.67 11.46
C PHE A 9 -9.35 -18.99 11.49
N GLU A 10 -8.33 -19.63 10.93
CA GLU A 10 -7.02 -19.05 10.71
C GLU A 10 -6.94 -18.48 9.28
N PHE A 11 -6.90 -17.14 9.16
CA PHE A 11 -6.74 -16.46 7.88
C PHE A 11 -5.28 -16.16 7.58
N LEU A 12 -4.89 -16.30 6.32
CA LEU A 12 -3.59 -15.88 5.83
C LEU A 12 -3.38 -14.38 6.06
N LYS A 13 -2.18 -14.00 6.50
CA LYS A 13 -1.78 -12.61 6.63
C LYS A 13 -1.75 -11.95 5.25
N ASN A 14 -2.61 -10.94 5.03
CA ASN A 14 -2.76 -10.27 3.74
C ASN A 14 -1.99 -8.95 3.65
N PHE A 15 -1.70 -8.32 4.79
CA PHE A 15 -0.96 -7.07 4.89
C PHE A 15 0.15 -7.19 5.93
N ASN A 16 1.34 -6.67 5.62
CA ASN A 16 2.51 -6.69 6.50
C ASN A 16 3.19 -5.33 6.53
N TYR A 17 2.53 -4.32 7.12
CA TYR A 17 3.03 -2.94 7.20
C TYR A 17 3.54 -2.41 5.84
N PRO A 18 2.69 -2.33 4.82
CA PRO A 18 3.14 -2.02 3.45
C PRO A 18 3.72 -0.61 3.32
N TYR A 19 3.24 0.33 4.13
CA TYR A 19 3.70 1.72 4.06
C TYR A 19 5.12 1.97 4.62
N ILE A 20 5.77 0.98 5.24
CA ILE A 20 7.20 1.09 5.59
C ILE A 20 8.13 0.59 4.48
N ALA A 21 7.58 0.19 3.33
CA ALA A 21 8.36 -0.32 2.21
C ALA A 21 9.33 0.73 1.65
N LYS A 22 10.45 0.26 1.12
CA LYS A 22 11.52 1.09 0.54
C LYS A 22 11.63 0.95 -0.97
N SER A 23 10.74 0.19 -1.59
CA SER A 23 10.61 0.03 -3.04
C SER A 23 9.20 -0.39 -3.38
N ILE A 24 8.78 -0.21 -4.62
CA ILE A 24 7.47 -0.67 -5.10
C ILE A 24 7.40 -2.20 -5.05
N THR A 25 8.51 -2.88 -5.33
CA THR A 25 8.61 -4.34 -5.19
C THR A 25 8.39 -4.78 -3.74
N ASP A 26 8.96 -4.09 -2.74
CA ASP A 26 8.76 -4.40 -1.31
C ASP A 26 7.34 -4.06 -0.88
N PHE A 27 6.76 -2.95 -1.37
CA PHE A 27 5.38 -2.58 -1.09
C PHE A 27 4.40 -3.71 -1.50
N TRP A 28 4.48 -4.20 -2.73
CA TRP A 28 3.59 -5.26 -3.23
C TRP A 28 3.83 -6.63 -2.60
N ARG A 29 4.99 -6.89 -2.02
CA ARG A 29 5.23 -8.07 -1.18
C ARG A 29 4.53 -8.00 0.18
N ARG A 30 4.12 -6.81 0.60
CA ARG A 30 3.47 -6.52 1.88
C ARG A 30 2.00 -6.20 1.74
N TRP A 31 1.55 -5.84 0.55
CA TRP A 31 0.18 -5.46 0.22
C TRP A 31 -0.53 -6.59 -0.52
N HIS A 32 -1.72 -6.96 -0.04
CA HIS A 32 -2.61 -7.96 -0.63
C HIS A 32 -1.87 -9.26 -1.01
N ILE A 33 -1.20 -9.86 -0.03
CA ILE A 33 -0.25 -10.97 -0.21
C ILE A 33 -0.92 -12.18 -0.87
N SER A 34 -2.16 -12.52 -0.48
CA SER A 34 -2.90 -13.65 -1.04
C SER A 34 -3.17 -13.47 -2.55
N LEU A 35 -3.60 -12.27 -2.97
CA LEU A 35 -3.84 -11.96 -4.38
C LEU A 35 -2.54 -12.04 -5.19
N SER A 36 -1.47 -11.43 -4.68
CA SER A 36 -0.14 -11.47 -5.31
C SER A 36 0.38 -12.90 -5.44
N THR A 37 0.16 -13.74 -4.43
CA THR A 37 0.52 -15.16 -4.45
C THR A 37 -0.30 -15.91 -5.49
N TRP A 38 -1.61 -15.68 -5.55
CA TRP A 38 -2.48 -16.31 -6.54
C TRP A 38 -2.06 -15.96 -7.97
N PHE A 39 -1.89 -14.69 -8.31
CA PHE A 39 -1.41 -14.28 -9.63
C PHE A 39 -0.03 -14.83 -9.98
N LYS A 40 0.86 -14.92 -8.99
CA LYS A 40 2.18 -15.54 -9.17
C LYS A 40 2.07 -17.01 -9.53
N GLU A 41 1.28 -17.78 -8.80
CA GLU A 41 1.20 -19.23 -8.94
C GLU A 41 0.38 -19.65 -10.17
N TYR A 42 -0.75 -19.01 -10.40
CA TYR A 42 -1.71 -19.41 -11.42
C TYR A 42 -1.56 -18.68 -12.76
N VAL A 43 -0.86 -17.55 -12.80
CA VAL A 43 -0.65 -16.77 -14.05
C VAL A 43 0.84 -16.64 -14.38
N TYR A 44 1.63 -16.05 -13.50
CA TYR A 44 3.03 -15.74 -13.81
C TYR A 44 3.90 -16.97 -14.06
N ILE A 45 3.83 -17.98 -13.19
CA ILE A 45 4.61 -19.22 -13.31
C ILE A 45 4.18 -20.03 -14.53
N PRO A 46 2.89 -20.29 -14.80
CA PRO A 46 2.44 -20.98 -16.02
C PRO A 46 2.85 -20.30 -17.33
N LEU A 47 2.88 -18.96 -17.36
CA LEU A 47 3.38 -18.21 -18.52
C LEU A 47 4.90 -18.34 -18.74
N GLY A 48 5.60 -19.05 -17.85
CA GLY A 48 7.05 -19.29 -17.90
C GLY A 48 7.85 -18.47 -16.87
N GLY A 49 7.21 -17.59 -16.09
CA GLY A 49 7.86 -16.82 -15.06
C GLY A 49 9.06 -16.01 -15.57
N ASN A 50 10.21 -16.18 -14.93
CA ASN A 50 11.50 -15.57 -15.31
C ASN A 50 12.44 -16.55 -16.07
N ARG A 51 11.97 -17.74 -16.40
CA ARG A 51 12.82 -18.81 -16.96
C ARG A 51 13.05 -18.70 -18.46
N LYS A 52 12.20 -17.95 -19.18
CA LYS A 52 12.21 -17.85 -20.65
C LYS A 52 12.84 -16.52 -21.17
N GLY A 53 13.78 -15.95 -20.40
CA GLY A 53 14.50 -14.73 -20.76
C GLY A 53 13.76 -13.44 -20.39
N VAL A 54 14.49 -12.29 -20.49
CA VAL A 54 14.03 -10.98 -20.02
C VAL A 54 12.79 -10.49 -20.77
N LYS A 55 12.76 -10.61 -22.09
CA LYS A 55 11.60 -10.15 -22.90
C LYS A 55 10.30 -10.84 -22.48
N ARG A 56 10.35 -12.16 -22.29
CA ARG A 56 9.20 -12.93 -21.84
C ARG A 56 8.80 -12.57 -20.41
N GLN A 57 9.76 -12.32 -19.55
CA GLN A 57 9.49 -11.89 -18.19
C GLN A 57 8.77 -10.54 -18.12
N ILE A 58 9.19 -9.57 -18.94
CA ILE A 58 8.52 -8.25 -19.08
C ILE A 58 7.06 -8.45 -19.53
N LEU A 59 6.85 -9.24 -20.57
CA LEU A 59 5.49 -9.54 -21.04
C LEU A 59 4.63 -10.20 -19.96
N ASN A 60 5.18 -11.19 -19.26
CA ASN A 60 4.47 -11.87 -18.17
C ASN A 60 4.07 -10.89 -17.03
N LEU A 61 4.95 -9.95 -16.67
CA LEU A 61 4.63 -8.92 -15.68
C LEU A 61 3.51 -7.99 -16.16
N LEU A 62 3.56 -7.54 -17.41
CA LEU A 62 2.49 -6.69 -17.98
C LEU A 62 1.16 -7.43 -18.02
N ILE A 63 1.13 -8.70 -18.40
CA ILE A 63 -0.07 -9.53 -18.40
C ILE A 63 -0.64 -9.64 -16.98
N VAL A 64 0.19 -10.00 -16.00
CA VAL A 64 -0.24 -10.15 -14.61
C VAL A 64 -0.82 -8.85 -14.07
N TRP A 65 -0.15 -7.73 -14.28
CA TRP A 65 -0.60 -6.45 -13.76
C TRP A 65 -1.80 -5.89 -14.52
N GLY A 66 -1.89 -6.12 -15.83
CA GLY A 66 -3.09 -5.82 -16.61
C GLY A 66 -4.30 -6.62 -16.12
N LEU A 67 -4.14 -7.92 -15.86
CA LEU A 67 -5.18 -8.76 -15.28
C LEU A 67 -5.52 -8.37 -13.83
N THR A 68 -4.53 -7.93 -13.03
CA THR A 68 -4.78 -7.41 -11.68
C THR A 68 -5.65 -6.14 -11.73
N GLY A 69 -5.38 -5.25 -12.69
CA GLY A 69 -6.23 -4.08 -12.93
C GLY A 69 -7.66 -4.46 -13.31
N LEU A 70 -7.84 -5.36 -14.28
CA LEU A 70 -9.14 -5.85 -14.72
C LEU A 70 -9.91 -6.59 -13.61
N TRP A 71 -9.20 -7.25 -12.69
CA TRP A 71 -9.80 -7.90 -11.53
C TRP A 71 -10.47 -6.89 -10.60
N HIS A 72 -9.94 -5.67 -10.48
CA HIS A 72 -10.56 -4.59 -9.70
C HIS A 72 -11.82 -4.01 -10.34
N GLY A 73 -11.95 -4.11 -11.67
CA GLY A 73 -13.12 -3.64 -12.41
C GLY A 73 -12.83 -3.37 -13.87
N ALA A 74 -13.89 -3.21 -14.65
CA ALA A 74 -13.80 -2.96 -16.09
C ALA A 74 -13.53 -1.48 -16.46
N ALA A 75 -13.48 -0.57 -15.50
CA ALA A 75 -13.18 0.83 -15.74
C ALA A 75 -11.71 1.02 -16.12
N TYR A 76 -11.45 1.94 -17.07
CA TYR A 76 -10.12 2.17 -17.62
C TYR A 76 -9.06 2.57 -16.58
N ASN A 77 -9.47 3.28 -15.53
CA ASN A 77 -8.58 3.69 -14.44
C ASN A 77 -7.92 2.48 -13.73
N PHE A 78 -8.63 1.37 -13.54
CA PHE A 78 -8.08 0.15 -12.95
C PHE A 78 -7.03 -0.50 -13.86
N VAL A 79 -7.29 -0.51 -15.17
CA VAL A 79 -6.33 -1.04 -16.16
C VAL A 79 -5.07 -0.16 -16.19
N LEU A 80 -5.25 1.17 -16.21
CA LEU A 80 -4.14 2.12 -16.17
C LEU A 80 -3.32 1.98 -14.88
N TRP A 81 -3.99 1.82 -13.74
CA TRP A 81 -3.37 1.56 -12.45
C TRP A 81 -2.55 0.27 -12.46
N GLY A 82 -3.10 -0.82 -12.99
CA GLY A 82 -2.38 -2.08 -13.13
C GLY A 82 -1.15 -1.94 -14.02
N LEU A 83 -1.28 -1.32 -15.20
CA LEU A 83 -0.16 -1.07 -16.11
C LEU A 83 0.90 -0.14 -15.50
N TYR A 84 0.48 0.90 -14.77
CA TYR A 84 1.38 1.79 -14.02
C TYR A 84 2.30 1.00 -13.08
N TYR A 85 1.75 0.13 -12.23
CA TYR A 85 2.56 -0.69 -11.35
C TYR A 85 3.36 -1.77 -12.08
N GLY A 86 2.80 -2.35 -13.14
CA GLY A 86 3.53 -3.28 -14.00
C GLY A 86 4.79 -2.65 -14.60
N LEU A 87 4.68 -1.43 -15.14
CA LEU A 87 5.80 -0.67 -15.69
C LEU A 87 6.82 -0.29 -14.61
N LEU A 88 6.36 0.18 -13.45
CA LEU A 88 7.24 0.54 -12.34
C LEU A 88 8.05 -0.65 -11.82
N LEU A 89 7.44 -1.81 -11.68
CA LEU A 89 8.14 -3.03 -11.27
C LEU A 89 9.18 -3.48 -12.29
N ILE A 90 8.90 -3.32 -13.58
CA ILE A 90 9.86 -3.56 -14.66
C ILE A 90 11.01 -2.57 -14.55
N LEU A 91 10.72 -1.27 -14.40
CA LEU A 91 11.73 -0.22 -14.25
C LEU A 91 12.58 -0.44 -12.99
N GLU A 92 11.96 -0.71 -11.84
CA GLU A 92 12.72 -1.02 -10.62
C GLU A 92 13.66 -2.22 -10.84
N LYS A 93 13.15 -3.30 -11.40
CA LYS A 93 13.91 -4.53 -11.54
C LYS A 93 15.08 -4.43 -12.49
N PHE A 94 14.89 -3.80 -13.65
CA PHE A 94 15.86 -3.84 -14.74
C PHE A 94 16.69 -2.56 -14.89
N VAL A 95 16.22 -1.43 -14.35
CA VAL A 95 16.86 -0.13 -14.53
C VAL A 95 17.24 0.50 -13.19
N LEU A 96 16.26 0.71 -12.31
CA LEU A 96 16.43 1.56 -11.13
C LEU A 96 17.08 0.85 -9.94
N LYS A 97 17.07 -0.49 -9.91
CA LYS A 97 17.51 -1.26 -8.73
C LYS A 97 18.88 -0.83 -8.22
N LYS A 98 19.90 -0.78 -9.09
CA LYS A 98 21.26 -0.41 -8.71
C LYS A 98 21.38 1.02 -8.20
N PHE A 99 20.52 1.91 -8.67
CA PHE A 99 20.47 3.30 -8.24
C PHE A 99 19.75 3.41 -6.88
N LEU A 100 18.58 2.82 -6.75
CA LEU A 100 17.82 2.81 -5.51
C LEU A 100 18.60 2.19 -4.36
N ASP A 101 19.28 1.07 -4.58
CA ASP A 101 20.09 0.38 -3.55
C ASP A 101 21.23 1.24 -3.00
N ARG A 102 21.65 2.30 -3.70
CA ARG A 102 22.68 3.25 -3.25
C ARG A 102 22.14 4.43 -2.44
N LEU A 103 20.83 4.67 -2.51
CA LEU A 103 20.20 5.80 -1.82
C LEU A 103 20.02 5.48 -0.32
N PRO A 104 20.07 6.50 0.55
CA PRO A 104 19.70 6.35 1.95
C PRO A 104 18.26 5.83 2.09
N SER A 105 18.01 5.01 3.12
CA SER A 105 16.70 4.37 3.34
C SER A 105 15.53 5.36 3.37
N PHE A 106 15.72 6.57 3.91
CA PHE A 106 14.64 7.56 3.96
C PHE A 106 14.29 8.09 2.58
N VAL A 107 15.27 8.24 1.66
CA VAL A 107 15.02 8.67 0.27
C VAL A 107 14.25 7.58 -0.50
N GLN A 108 14.66 6.31 -0.32
CA GLN A 108 13.93 5.17 -0.89
C GLN A 108 12.47 5.14 -0.40
N HIS A 109 12.26 5.45 0.87
CA HIS A 109 10.92 5.48 1.46
C HIS A 109 10.07 6.62 0.90
N ILE A 110 10.62 7.84 0.79
CA ILE A 110 9.95 8.99 0.17
C ILE A 110 9.57 8.67 -1.28
N TYR A 111 10.51 8.13 -2.07
CA TYR A 111 10.24 7.67 -3.43
C TYR A 111 9.05 6.70 -3.46
N THR A 112 9.07 5.70 -2.61
CA THR A 112 8.04 4.66 -2.57
C THR A 112 6.67 5.25 -2.23
N LEU A 113 6.57 6.09 -1.18
CA LEU A 113 5.34 6.75 -0.79
C LEU A 113 4.79 7.67 -1.88
N PHE A 114 5.67 8.46 -2.51
CA PHE A 114 5.27 9.35 -3.60
C PHE A 114 4.65 8.59 -4.77
N VAL A 115 5.30 7.51 -5.21
CA VAL A 115 4.80 6.63 -6.26
C VAL A 115 3.46 5.97 -5.87
N ILE A 116 3.30 5.59 -4.60
CA ILE A 116 2.05 5.01 -4.09
C ILE A 116 0.91 6.04 -4.12
N ILE A 117 1.16 7.30 -3.74
CA ILE A 117 0.16 8.39 -3.78
C ILE A 117 -0.36 8.58 -5.20
N ILE A 118 0.53 8.62 -6.20
CA ILE A 118 0.12 8.68 -7.61
C ILE A 118 -0.73 7.45 -7.98
N GLY A 119 -0.31 6.26 -7.58
CA GLY A 119 -1.06 5.03 -7.81
C GLY A 119 -2.45 5.05 -7.17
N TRP A 120 -2.61 5.60 -5.96
CA TRP A 120 -3.91 5.76 -5.32
C TRP A 120 -4.79 6.78 -6.06
N GLY A 121 -4.22 7.88 -6.60
CA GLY A 121 -4.93 8.80 -7.47
C GLY A 121 -5.45 8.12 -8.73
N LEU A 122 -4.61 7.36 -9.43
CA LEU A 122 -5.01 6.57 -10.60
C LEU A 122 -6.15 5.58 -10.29
N PHE A 123 -6.14 4.99 -9.11
CA PHE A 123 -7.17 4.05 -8.69
C PHE A 123 -8.50 4.75 -8.36
N TYR A 124 -8.43 5.90 -7.69
CA TYR A 124 -9.59 6.60 -7.15
C TYR A 124 -10.39 7.35 -8.21
N PHE A 125 -9.72 8.09 -9.10
CA PHE A 125 -10.39 8.93 -10.07
C PHE A 125 -10.81 8.13 -11.32
N THR A 126 -12.12 8.05 -11.55
CA THR A 126 -12.71 7.41 -12.73
C THR A 126 -12.89 8.41 -13.88
N ASP A 127 -12.87 9.71 -13.62
CA ASP A 127 -12.93 10.79 -14.62
C ASP A 127 -11.53 11.30 -14.94
N VAL A 128 -11.21 11.39 -16.24
CA VAL A 128 -9.88 11.80 -16.72
C VAL A 128 -9.60 13.28 -16.39
N GLY A 129 -10.64 14.12 -16.40
CA GLY A 129 -10.51 15.52 -16.05
C GLY A 129 -10.10 15.69 -14.58
N GLN A 130 -10.82 15.03 -13.67
CA GLN A 130 -10.49 15.05 -12.24
C GLN A 130 -9.11 14.46 -11.95
N LEU A 131 -8.74 13.38 -12.65
CA LEU A 131 -7.39 12.84 -12.55
C LEU A 131 -6.33 13.84 -13.01
N GLY A 132 -6.61 14.56 -14.10
CA GLY A 132 -5.74 15.62 -14.62
C GLY A 132 -5.58 16.76 -13.61
N GLU A 133 -6.67 17.24 -13.03
CA GLU A 133 -6.67 18.25 -11.96
C GLU A 133 -5.85 17.78 -10.75
N PHE A 134 -6.08 16.57 -10.27
CA PHE A 134 -5.29 15.98 -9.18
C PHE A 134 -3.80 15.97 -9.50
N MET A 135 -3.42 15.56 -10.73
CA MET A 135 -2.01 15.53 -11.14
C MET A 135 -1.39 16.92 -11.24
N VAL A 136 -2.16 17.92 -11.73
CA VAL A 136 -1.71 19.31 -11.76
C VAL A 136 -1.55 19.85 -10.35
N ASP A 137 -2.51 19.65 -9.47
CA ASP A 137 -2.49 20.15 -8.09
C ASP A 137 -1.35 19.52 -7.28
N LEU A 138 -1.03 18.25 -7.53
CA LEU A 138 0.07 17.55 -6.87
C LEU A 138 1.44 18.24 -7.12
N PHE A 139 1.58 18.93 -8.25
CA PHE A 139 2.82 19.62 -8.64
C PHE A 139 2.68 21.15 -8.67
N ASN A 140 1.50 21.69 -8.38
CA ASN A 140 1.26 23.12 -8.39
C ASN A 140 1.54 23.75 -7.03
N PHE A 141 2.75 24.23 -6.85
CA PHE A 141 3.17 24.95 -5.62
C PHE A 141 2.92 26.45 -5.68
N GLY A 142 2.25 26.96 -6.74
CA GLY A 142 2.04 28.40 -6.97
C GLY A 142 1.18 29.10 -5.89
N ASN A 143 0.28 28.35 -5.25
CA ASN A 143 -0.58 28.86 -4.17
C ASN A 143 -0.07 28.44 -2.75
N GLY A 144 1.20 28.09 -2.63
CA GLY A 144 1.77 27.55 -1.40
C GLY A 144 1.68 26.00 -1.34
N ILE A 145 2.40 25.41 -0.37
CA ILE A 145 2.46 23.95 -0.19
C ILE A 145 1.14 23.41 0.37
N CYS A 146 0.36 24.26 1.06
CA CYS A 146 -0.89 23.86 1.68
C CYS A 146 -1.84 25.08 1.68
N GLY A 147 -2.95 24.97 0.97
CA GLY A 147 -4.02 25.98 1.03
C GLY A 147 -4.73 25.95 2.39
N ASP A 148 -5.36 27.05 2.80
CA ASP A 148 -6.05 27.19 4.09
C ASP A 148 -7.04 26.07 4.36
N GLN A 149 -7.77 25.62 3.34
CA GLN A 149 -8.73 24.53 3.46
C GLN A 149 -8.04 23.19 3.76
N ALA A 150 -6.96 22.88 3.07
CA ALA A 150 -6.16 21.65 3.30
C ALA A 150 -5.49 21.71 4.67
N PHE A 151 -4.96 22.87 5.07
CA PHE A 151 -4.37 23.05 6.39
C PHE A 151 -5.40 22.81 7.51
N ASN A 152 -6.58 23.40 7.42
CA ASN A 152 -7.66 23.19 8.38
C ASN A 152 -8.10 21.73 8.45
N LEU A 153 -8.19 21.05 7.29
CA LEU A 153 -8.53 19.62 7.23
C LEU A 153 -7.47 18.74 7.90
N ILE A 154 -6.19 19.05 7.68
CA ILE A 154 -5.08 18.33 8.32
C ILE A 154 -5.12 18.58 9.84
N MET A 155 -5.28 19.82 10.29
CA MET A 155 -5.27 20.15 11.71
C MET A 155 -6.45 19.53 12.45
N SER A 156 -7.65 19.57 11.88
CA SER A 156 -8.84 18.94 12.49
C SER A 156 -8.73 17.42 12.60
N ASN A 157 -7.99 16.77 11.69
CA ASN A 157 -7.80 15.32 11.69
C ASN A 157 -6.41 14.89 12.21
N LEU A 158 -5.59 15.82 12.72
CA LEU A 158 -4.21 15.54 13.12
C LEU A 158 -4.07 14.37 14.12
N PRO A 159 -4.89 14.25 15.19
CA PRO A 159 -4.80 13.11 16.10
C PRO A 159 -5.03 11.78 15.39
N MET A 160 -6.02 11.72 14.50
CA MET A 160 -6.33 10.52 13.73
C MET A 160 -5.20 10.18 12.75
N LEU A 161 -4.61 11.17 12.07
CA LEU A 161 -3.48 10.99 11.17
C LEU A 161 -2.25 10.44 11.90
N ILE A 162 -1.96 10.94 13.12
CA ILE A 162 -0.85 10.43 13.94
C ILE A 162 -1.10 8.98 14.32
N ILE A 163 -2.31 8.65 14.79
CA ILE A 163 -2.68 7.28 15.15
C ILE A 163 -2.55 6.36 13.92
N ALA A 164 -3.06 6.77 12.77
CA ALA A 164 -2.97 6.02 11.52
C ALA A 164 -1.50 5.80 11.10
N ALA A 165 -0.66 6.83 11.20
CA ALA A 165 0.77 6.73 10.89
C ALA A 165 1.49 5.74 11.82
N VAL A 166 1.24 5.78 13.13
CA VAL A 166 1.80 4.82 14.10
C VAL A 166 1.29 3.40 13.83
N ALA A 167 -0.02 3.25 13.60
CA ALA A 167 -0.65 1.95 13.33
C ALA A 167 -0.17 1.32 12.01
N SER A 168 0.28 2.12 11.04
CA SER A 168 0.87 1.64 9.79
C SER A 168 2.29 1.05 9.94
N THR A 169 2.89 1.19 11.13
CA THR A 169 4.21 0.66 11.48
C THR A 169 4.11 -0.53 12.44
N PRO A 170 5.15 -1.37 12.56
CA PRO A 170 5.16 -2.47 13.54
C PRO A 170 5.32 -2.00 15.01
N LEU A 171 5.41 -0.70 15.26
CA LEU A 171 5.72 -0.15 16.58
C LEU A 171 4.72 -0.61 17.67
N ALA A 172 3.42 -0.54 17.38
CA ALA A 172 2.39 -0.96 18.31
C ALA A 172 2.51 -2.45 18.65
N THR A 173 2.75 -3.31 17.65
CA THR A 173 2.96 -4.74 17.85
C THR A 173 4.23 -5.02 18.63
N MET A 174 5.33 -4.31 18.33
CA MET A 174 6.61 -4.46 19.05
C MET A 174 6.47 -4.04 20.52
N LEU A 175 5.75 -2.98 20.81
CA LEU A 175 5.47 -2.55 22.19
C LEU A 175 4.58 -3.58 22.90
N TYR A 176 3.53 -4.05 22.21
CA TYR A 176 2.64 -5.07 22.78
C TYR A 176 3.43 -6.34 23.16
N THR A 177 4.17 -6.94 22.23
CA THR A 177 4.93 -8.17 22.49
C THR A 177 5.99 -8.02 23.58
N ARG A 178 6.54 -6.81 23.76
CA ARG A 178 7.50 -6.53 24.84
C ARG A 178 6.85 -6.56 26.23
N PHE A 179 5.57 -6.25 26.32
CA PHE A 179 4.84 -6.09 27.57
C PHE A 179 3.77 -7.16 27.80
N GLU A 180 3.45 -8.03 26.82
CA GLU A 180 2.36 -9.01 26.89
C GLU A 180 2.42 -9.96 28.09
N HIS A 181 3.62 -10.25 28.61
CA HIS A 181 3.81 -11.10 29.78
C HIS A 181 3.68 -10.35 31.13
N ARG A 182 3.38 -9.06 31.13
CA ARG A 182 3.20 -8.31 32.38
C ARG A 182 1.79 -8.51 32.95
N ARG A 183 1.71 -8.71 34.26
CA ARG A 183 0.49 -9.05 35.04
C ARG A 183 -0.70 -8.10 34.80
N PHE A 184 -0.48 -6.88 34.32
CA PHE A 184 -1.51 -5.85 34.12
C PHE A 184 -1.84 -5.56 32.66
N MET A 185 -1.36 -6.36 31.70
CA MET A 185 -1.59 -6.10 30.27
C MET A 185 -3.05 -6.25 29.84
N TRP A 186 -3.86 -6.97 30.59
CA TRP A 186 -5.31 -7.07 30.33
C TRP A 186 -6.03 -5.69 30.37
N ILE A 187 -5.52 -4.73 31.18
CA ILE A 187 -6.13 -3.37 31.29
C ILE A 187 -6.02 -2.61 29.94
N PRO A 188 -4.81 -2.38 29.36
CA PRO A 188 -4.72 -1.70 28.06
C PRO A 188 -5.37 -2.49 26.93
N GLU A 189 -5.40 -3.82 26.97
CA GLU A 189 -6.13 -4.64 25.98
C GLU A 189 -7.63 -4.37 26.03
N THR A 190 -8.23 -4.36 27.22
CA THR A 190 -9.65 -4.08 27.39
C THR A 190 -9.99 -2.67 26.95
N LEU A 191 -9.18 -1.68 27.35
CA LEU A 191 -9.38 -0.28 26.94
C LEU A 191 -9.25 -0.10 25.42
N TYR A 192 -8.31 -0.77 24.79
CA TYR A 192 -8.16 -0.78 23.33
C TYR A 192 -9.40 -1.37 22.64
N CYS A 193 -9.87 -2.54 23.08
CA CYS A 193 -11.06 -3.18 22.52
C CYS A 193 -12.31 -2.30 22.69
N MET A 194 -12.48 -1.68 23.87
CA MET A 194 -13.59 -0.74 24.12
C MET A 194 -13.49 0.50 23.24
N GLY A 195 -12.28 1.09 23.08
CA GLY A 195 -12.04 2.22 22.21
C GLY A 195 -12.36 1.90 20.74
N VAL A 196 -11.93 0.76 20.24
CA VAL A 196 -12.24 0.31 18.86
C VAL A 196 -13.75 0.11 18.68
N LEU A 197 -14.45 -0.47 19.65
CA LEU A 197 -15.91 -0.63 19.59
C LEU A 197 -16.62 0.73 19.56
N VAL A 198 -16.24 1.68 20.41
CA VAL A 198 -16.83 3.02 20.43
C VAL A 198 -16.61 3.73 19.10
N VAL A 199 -15.38 3.71 18.55
CA VAL A 199 -15.10 4.37 17.26
C VAL A 199 -15.86 3.71 16.12
N SER A 200 -15.98 2.37 16.11
CA SER A 200 -16.69 1.63 15.05
C SER A 200 -18.22 1.83 15.11
N THR A 201 -18.77 2.25 16.24
CA THR A 201 -20.21 2.52 16.39
C THR A 201 -20.57 4.01 16.24
N ALA A 202 -19.57 4.90 16.27
CA ALA A 202 -19.74 6.35 16.14
C ALA A 202 -19.60 6.85 14.68
N SER A 203 -19.26 5.96 13.74
CA SER A 203 -19.17 6.20 12.29
C SER A 203 -20.43 5.70 11.58
#